data_e7d05025e1023ab746c956223c4b237f
#
_entry.id   e7d05025e1023ab746c956223c4b237f
#
_cell.length_a   1.000
_cell.length_b   1.000
_cell.length_c   1.000
_cell.angle_alpha   90.00
_cell.angle_beta   90.00
_cell.angle_gamma   90.00
#
_symmetry.space_group_name_H-M   'P 1'
#
loop_
_entity.id
_entity.type
_entity.pdbx_description
1 polymer ?
#
loop_
_entity_poly.entity_id
_entity_poly.type
_entity_poly.pdbx_seq_one_letter_code
_entity_poly.pdbx_strand_id
1 'polypeptide(L)'
;IYCTSSELGFDYLRDNMVLFKDQKTQKDLNFAIVDEVDSILIDEARTPLIISGATDDDAAAYPIFLKLFPRMKRQERQGTEEQPLTDDEKGDFLVDEKLRSVELTDDGFEKVESFLNNRGMVKTGESLYSTENLKFLKYIQATLKANLLFEKDIHYVVENNKVVLIDDN
;
A
#
# COMPACT_ATOMS: atom_id res chain seq x y z
N ILE A 1 3.41 -29.74 -22.87
CA ILE A 1 2.60 -28.53 -22.59
C ILE A 1 3.36 -27.35 -23.18
N TYR A 2 2.66 -26.48 -23.91
CA TYR A 2 3.17 -25.19 -24.37
C TYR A 2 2.42 -24.10 -23.62
N CYS A 3 3.16 -23.14 -23.06
CA CYS A 3 2.59 -21.99 -22.35
C CYS A 3 3.52 -20.79 -22.49
N THR A 4 3.00 -19.60 -22.24
CA THR A 4 3.81 -18.40 -22.14
C THR A 4 4.47 -18.30 -20.75
N SER A 5 5.55 -17.54 -20.63
CA SER A 5 6.19 -17.25 -19.34
C SER A 5 5.21 -16.60 -18.36
N SER A 6 4.36 -15.69 -18.86
CA SER A 6 3.34 -15.02 -18.06
C SER A 6 2.29 -15.99 -17.51
N GLU A 7 1.77 -16.90 -18.33
CA GLU A 7 0.79 -17.90 -17.86
C GLU A 7 1.38 -18.81 -16.78
N LEU A 8 2.63 -19.27 -16.98
CA LEU A 8 3.32 -20.08 -15.98
C LEU A 8 3.48 -19.32 -14.67
N GLY A 9 3.85 -18.04 -14.74
CA GLY A 9 3.99 -17.18 -13.59
C GLY A 9 2.65 -16.91 -12.89
N PHE A 10 1.58 -16.67 -13.61
CA PHE A 10 0.24 -16.51 -13.04
C PHE A 10 -0.29 -17.80 -12.40
N ASP A 11 -0.02 -18.95 -12.98
CA ASP A 11 -0.37 -20.24 -12.37
C ASP A 11 0.39 -20.45 -11.05
N TYR A 12 1.68 -20.10 -11.02
CA TYR A 12 2.46 -20.13 -9.78
C TYR A 12 1.84 -19.24 -8.70
N LEU A 13 1.46 -18.02 -9.05
CA LEU A 13 0.81 -17.11 -8.09
C LEU A 13 -0.53 -17.66 -7.60
N ARG A 14 -1.38 -18.16 -8.50
CA ARG A 14 -2.67 -18.78 -8.13
C ARG A 14 -2.47 -20.00 -7.23
N ASP A 15 -1.51 -20.86 -7.53
CA ASP A 15 -1.21 -22.05 -6.76
C ASP A 15 -0.70 -21.76 -5.34
N ASN A 16 -0.10 -20.57 -5.11
CA ASN A 16 0.29 -20.11 -3.78
C ASN A 16 -0.86 -19.47 -2.98
N MET A 17 -2.02 -19.26 -3.62
CA MET A 17 -3.22 -18.73 -2.96
C MET A 17 -4.23 -19.79 -2.60
N VAL A 18 -4.10 -21.04 -3.12
CA VAL A 18 -5.04 -22.14 -2.82
C VAL A 18 -4.83 -22.68 -1.41
N LEU A 19 -5.93 -23.13 -0.80
CA LEU A 19 -5.92 -23.68 0.56
C LEU A 19 -5.54 -25.19 0.59
N PHE A 20 -5.83 -25.92 -0.47
CA PHE A 20 -5.59 -27.37 -0.54
C PHE A 20 -4.67 -27.73 -1.70
N LYS A 21 -3.81 -28.72 -1.47
CA LYS A 21 -2.78 -29.15 -2.43
C LYS A 21 -3.37 -29.70 -3.74
N ASP A 22 -4.52 -30.31 -3.70
CA ASP A 22 -5.24 -30.88 -4.86
C ASP A 22 -5.79 -29.81 -5.80
N GLN A 23 -5.94 -28.56 -5.31
CA GLN A 23 -6.38 -27.40 -6.09
C GLN A 23 -5.26 -26.78 -6.94
N LYS A 24 -4.01 -27.21 -6.75
CA LYS A 24 -2.89 -26.69 -7.52
C LYS A 24 -2.95 -27.12 -8.99
N THR A 25 -2.74 -26.16 -9.87
CA THR A 25 -2.64 -26.35 -11.33
C THR A 25 -1.27 -26.93 -11.69
N GLN A 26 -0.21 -26.37 -11.13
CA GLN A 26 1.16 -26.83 -11.36
C GLN A 26 1.45 -28.05 -10.49
N LYS A 27 1.98 -29.09 -11.14
CA LYS A 27 2.45 -30.30 -10.50
C LYS A 27 3.97 -30.32 -10.46
N ASP A 28 4.57 -31.49 -10.49
CA ASP A 28 6.03 -31.63 -10.47
C ASP A 28 6.66 -30.99 -11.72
N LEU A 29 7.65 -30.15 -11.50
CA LEU A 29 8.42 -29.50 -12.54
C LEU A 29 9.64 -30.38 -12.88
N ASN A 30 9.54 -31.15 -13.98
CA ASN A 30 10.58 -32.10 -14.32
C ASN A 30 11.59 -31.54 -15.33
N PHE A 31 11.11 -30.89 -16.38
CA PHE A 31 11.93 -30.40 -17.47
C PHE A 31 11.22 -29.28 -18.23
N ALA A 32 11.96 -28.28 -18.69
CA ALA A 32 11.44 -27.20 -19.53
C ALA A 32 12.43 -26.85 -20.65
N ILE A 33 11.91 -26.51 -21.79
CA ILE A 33 12.63 -25.85 -22.88
C ILE A 33 12.10 -24.41 -22.95
N VAL A 34 13.00 -23.46 -22.82
CA VAL A 34 12.67 -22.03 -22.88
C VAL A 34 13.21 -21.48 -24.17
N ASP A 35 12.32 -20.95 -25.02
CA ASP A 35 12.67 -20.22 -26.22
C ASP A 35 12.72 -18.71 -25.92
N GLU A 36 13.44 -17.93 -26.71
CA GLU A 36 13.64 -16.49 -26.49
C GLU A 36 14.10 -16.16 -25.05
N VAL A 37 15.07 -16.92 -24.57
CA VAL A 37 15.53 -16.88 -23.17
C VAL A 37 16.11 -15.53 -22.77
N ASP A 38 16.69 -14.79 -23.68
CA ASP A 38 17.19 -13.42 -23.49
C ASP A 38 16.05 -12.45 -23.20
N SER A 39 14.97 -12.51 -23.96
CA SER A 39 13.78 -11.71 -23.67
C SER A 39 13.18 -12.06 -22.31
N ILE A 40 12.95 -13.34 -22.04
CA ILE A 40 12.25 -13.79 -20.83
C ILE A 40 13.08 -13.58 -19.57
N LEU A 41 14.37 -13.91 -19.58
CA LEU A 41 15.20 -13.88 -18.37
C LEU A 41 16.02 -12.60 -18.18
N ILE A 42 16.10 -11.74 -19.18
CA ILE A 42 16.85 -10.49 -19.14
C ILE A 42 15.91 -9.29 -19.31
N ASP A 43 15.29 -9.13 -20.49
CA ASP A 43 14.52 -7.93 -20.82
C ASP A 43 13.26 -7.82 -19.97
N GLU A 44 12.53 -8.90 -19.78
CA GLU A 44 11.28 -8.96 -19.02
C GLU A 44 11.46 -9.53 -17.60
N ALA A 45 12.69 -9.78 -17.16
CA ALA A 45 12.97 -10.46 -15.89
C ALA A 45 12.36 -9.76 -14.65
N ARG A 46 12.16 -8.47 -14.72
CA ARG A 46 11.58 -7.66 -13.64
C ARG A 46 10.14 -7.22 -13.88
N THR A 47 9.49 -7.72 -14.94
CA THR A 47 8.09 -7.40 -15.19
C THR A 47 7.21 -7.96 -14.08
N PRO A 48 6.50 -7.13 -13.31
CA PRO A 48 5.68 -7.60 -12.20
C PRO A 48 4.45 -8.34 -12.71
N LEU A 49 4.20 -9.52 -12.16
CA LEU A 49 2.94 -10.24 -12.34
C LEU A 49 2.03 -9.94 -11.17
N ILE A 50 0.88 -9.32 -11.42
CA ILE A 50 -0.05 -8.88 -10.38
C ILE A 50 -1.38 -9.58 -10.58
N ILE A 51 -1.86 -10.29 -9.55
CA ILE A 51 -3.24 -10.77 -9.47
C ILE A 51 -4.00 -9.80 -8.56
N SER A 52 -4.97 -9.12 -9.13
CA SER A 52 -5.87 -8.26 -8.36
C SER A 52 -7.31 -8.69 -8.60
N GLY A 53 -8.10 -8.71 -7.53
CA GLY A 53 -9.54 -8.86 -7.57
C GLY A 53 -10.24 -7.53 -7.37
N ALA A 54 -11.49 -7.42 -7.80
CA ALA A 54 -12.34 -6.33 -7.35
C ALA A 54 -12.48 -6.46 -5.83
N THR A 55 -11.93 -5.52 -5.09
CA THR A 55 -12.29 -5.35 -3.69
C THR A 55 -13.46 -4.37 -3.64
N ASP A 56 -14.38 -4.59 -2.72
CA ASP A 56 -15.32 -3.54 -2.28
C ASP A 56 -14.48 -2.46 -1.56
N ASP A 57 -13.60 -1.80 -2.32
CA ASP A 57 -12.89 -0.63 -1.84
C ASP A 57 -13.96 0.45 -1.69
N ASP A 58 -14.28 0.75 -0.47
CA ASP A 58 -15.23 1.78 -0.14
C ASP A 58 -14.56 3.14 -0.42
N ALA A 59 -14.50 3.51 -1.71
CA ALA A 59 -13.91 4.76 -2.17
C ALA A 59 -14.54 5.97 -1.45
N ALA A 60 -15.74 5.79 -0.90
CA ALA A 60 -16.42 6.76 -0.05
C ALA A 60 -15.69 7.03 1.28
N ALA A 61 -14.79 6.15 1.71
CA ALA A 61 -14.01 6.35 2.93
C ALA A 61 -12.91 7.41 2.77
N TYR A 62 -12.25 7.52 1.61
CA TYR A 62 -11.15 8.46 1.40
C TYR A 62 -11.49 9.93 1.69
N PRO A 63 -12.65 10.48 1.28
CA PRO A 63 -13.02 11.87 1.61
C PRO A 63 -13.13 12.14 3.11
N ILE A 64 -13.37 11.10 3.91
CA ILE A 64 -13.43 11.22 5.38
C ILE A 64 -12.03 11.49 5.92
N PHE A 65 -11.03 10.73 5.47
CA PHE A 65 -9.64 10.89 5.89
C PHE A 65 -8.99 12.16 5.35
N LEU A 66 -9.40 12.63 4.17
CA LEU A 66 -8.98 13.93 3.65
C LEU A 66 -9.36 15.09 4.59
N LYS A 67 -10.44 14.97 5.37
CA LYS A 67 -10.83 15.97 6.38
C LYS A 67 -9.98 15.91 7.65
N LEU A 68 -9.34 14.78 7.91
CA LEU A 68 -8.41 14.62 9.02
C LEU A 68 -7.03 15.19 8.70
N PHE A 69 -6.55 14.99 7.47
CA PHE A 69 -5.21 15.37 7.04
C PHE A 69 -4.78 16.81 7.44
N PRO A 70 -5.57 17.88 7.20
CA PRO A 70 -5.19 19.25 7.56
C PRO A 70 -5.04 19.49 9.06
N ARG A 71 -5.48 18.54 9.88
CA ARG A 71 -5.39 18.61 11.35
C ARG A 71 -4.20 17.83 11.90
N MET A 72 -3.48 17.12 11.02
CA MET A 72 -2.31 16.33 11.39
C MET A 72 -1.04 17.16 11.24
N LYS A 73 -0.10 16.95 12.16
CA LYS A 73 1.19 17.65 12.20
C LYS A 73 2.30 16.69 11.80
N ARG A 74 3.17 17.15 10.88
CA ARG A 74 4.39 16.43 10.54
C ARG A 74 5.37 16.48 11.71
N GLN A 75 5.99 15.37 12.02
CA GLN A 75 7.13 15.26 12.89
C GLN A 75 8.40 15.25 12.02
N GLU A 76 9.36 16.13 12.33
CA GLU A 76 10.52 16.33 11.45
C GLU A 76 11.64 15.32 11.70
N ARG A 77 11.73 14.74 12.90
CA ARG A 77 12.76 13.76 13.25
C ARG A 77 12.20 12.64 14.13
N GLN A 78 12.89 11.52 14.12
CA GLN A 78 12.62 10.44 15.07
C GLN A 78 13.32 10.75 16.41
N GLY A 79 12.62 10.55 17.53
CA GLY A 79 13.22 10.63 18.85
C GLY A 79 14.12 9.43 19.13
N THR A 80 15.22 9.65 19.82
CA THR A 80 16.12 8.58 20.30
C THR A 80 16.28 8.69 21.82
N GLU A 81 16.81 7.65 22.47
CA GLU A 81 17.11 7.69 23.90
C GLU A 81 18.08 8.81 24.26
N GLU A 82 19.04 9.11 23.38
CA GLU A 82 20.03 10.18 23.57
C GLU A 82 19.47 11.57 23.30
N GLN A 83 18.49 11.67 22.40
CA GLN A 83 17.84 12.92 21.99
C GLN A 83 16.32 12.74 21.93
N PRO A 84 15.65 12.70 23.10
CA PRO A 84 14.20 12.60 23.14
C PRO A 84 13.54 13.81 22.50
N LEU A 85 12.33 13.63 22.01
CA LEU A 85 11.54 14.72 21.44
C LEU A 85 10.97 15.60 22.56
N THR A 86 11.01 16.91 22.34
CA THR A 86 10.21 17.83 23.13
C THR A 86 8.75 17.79 22.68
N ASP A 87 7.82 18.26 23.50
CA ASP A 87 6.39 18.24 23.15
C ASP A 87 6.07 19.05 21.88
N ASP A 88 6.84 20.12 21.64
CA ASP A 88 6.70 20.93 20.42
C ASP A 88 7.20 20.21 19.15
N GLU A 89 8.13 19.28 19.30
CA GLU A 89 8.69 18.50 18.19
C GLU A 89 7.83 17.29 17.83
N LYS A 90 6.98 16.82 18.74
CA LYS A 90 6.07 15.71 18.48
C LYS A 90 5.08 16.05 17.37
N GLY A 91 4.77 15.10 16.57
CA GLY A 91 3.82 15.18 15.47
C GLY A 91 3.07 13.88 15.28
N ASP A 92 2.13 13.90 14.36
CA ASP A 92 1.22 12.79 14.11
C ASP A 92 1.79 11.78 13.09
N PHE A 93 2.77 12.20 12.27
CA PHE A 93 3.38 11.34 11.25
C PHE A 93 4.80 11.76 10.90
N LEU A 94 5.59 10.78 10.46
CA LEU A 94 6.93 10.93 9.89
C LEU A 94 6.89 10.68 8.39
N VAL A 95 7.73 11.40 7.64
CA VAL A 95 7.89 11.20 6.19
C VAL A 95 9.34 10.83 5.91
N ASP A 96 9.55 9.68 5.29
CA ASP A 96 10.82 9.29 4.70
C ASP A 96 10.75 9.47 3.18
N GLU A 97 11.33 10.55 2.69
CA GLU A 97 11.34 10.89 1.27
C GLU A 97 12.19 9.92 0.44
N LYS A 98 13.25 9.34 1.04
CA LYS A 98 14.13 8.38 0.36
C LYS A 98 13.44 7.03 0.14
N LEU A 99 12.74 6.55 1.16
CA LEU A 99 11.98 5.31 1.10
C LEU A 99 10.57 5.51 0.53
N ARG A 100 10.18 6.75 0.23
CA ARG A 100 8.83 7.13 -0.18
C ARG A 100 7.77 6.52 0.75
N SER A 101 8.00 6.63 2.06
CA SER A 101 7.09 6.11 3.08
C SER A 101 6.60 7.19 4.03
N VAL A 102 5.42 6.96 4.56
CA VAL A 102 4.81 7.78 5.62
C VAL A 102 4.40 6.85 6.73
N GLU A 103 4.81 7.16 7.95
CA GLU A 103 4.51 6.37 9.14
C GLU A 103 3.78 7.23 10.17
N LEU A 104 2.73 6.69 10.77
CA LEU A 104 2.06 7.32 11.88
C LEU A 104 2.90 7.16 13.15
N THR A 105 2.96 8.20 13.96
CA THR A 105 3.47 8.14 15.33
C THR A 105 2.39 7.62 16.27
N ASP A 106 2.74 7.33 17.53
CA ASP A 106 1.76 6.93 18.54
C ASP A 106 0.69 8.02 18.73
N ASP A 107 1.09 9.30 18.79
CA ASP A 107 0.16 10.45 18.87
C ASP A 107 -0.76 10.51 17.63
N GLY A 108 -0.21 10.18 16.44
CA GLY A 108 -0.97 10.08 15.21
C GLY A 108 -2.00 8.96 15.23
N PHE A 109 -1.62 7.80 15.75
CA PHE A 109 -2.55 6.68 15.94
C PHE A 109 -3.70 7.05 16.87
N GLU A 110 -3.43 7.63 18.04
CA GLU A 110 -4.45 8.07 19.00
C GLU A 110 -5.40 9.10 18.37
N LYS A 111 -4.86 10.02 17.57
CA LYS A 111 -5.64 11.03 16.86
C LYS A 111 -6.56 10.42 15.81
N VAL A 112 -6.08 9.44 15.04
CA VAL A 112 -6.88 8.70 14.07
C VAL A 112 -7.98 7.91 14.77
N GLU A 113 -7.66 7.20 15.86
CA GLU A 113 -8.65 6.46 16.65
C GLU A 113 -9.75 7.38 17.19
N SER A 114 -9.37 8.49 17.81
CA SER A 114 -10.30 9.48 18.33
C SER A 114 -11.21 10.05 17.23
N PHE A 115 -10.65 10.31 16.05
CA PHE A 115 -11.40 10.81 14.90
C PHE A 115 -12.43 9.80 14.38
N LEU A 116 -12.08 8.52 14.33
CA LEU A 116 -12.96 7.44 13.88
C LEU A 116 -14.04 7.12 14.91
N ASN A 117 -13.66 7.09 16.20
CA ASN A 117 -14.61 6.90 17.32
C ASN A 117 -15.67 8.01 17.33
N ASN A 118 -15.27 9.27 17.17
CA ASN A 118 -16.19 10.42 17.14
C ASN A 118 -17.19 10.35 15.96
N ARG A 119 -16.90 9.54 14.94
CA ARG A 119 -17.78 9.30 13.79
C ARG A 119 -18.56 7.99 13.86
N GLY A 120 -18.36 7.22 14.92
CA GLY A 120 -18.97 5.91 15.08
C GLY A 120 -18.50 4.87 14.07
N MET A 121 -17.33 5.07 13.46
CA MET A 121 -16.73 4.15 12.48
C MET A 121 -15.97 3.01 13.15
N VAL A 122 -15.50 3.24 14.38
CA VAL A 122 -14.86 2.26 15.24
C VAL A 122 -15.61 2.28 16.56
N LYS A 123 -15.85 1.11 17.15
CA LYS A 123 -16.50 1.02 18.45
C LYS A 123 -15.56 1.48 19.55
N THR A 124 -16.09 2.17 20.53
CA THR A 124 -15.32 2.65 21.68
C THR A 124 -14.61 1.49 22.38
N GLY A 125 -13.28 1.59 22.49
CA GLY A 125 -12.44 0.56 23.12
C GLY A 125 -11.89 -0.50 22.14
N GLU A 126 -12.25 -0.46 20.87
CA GLU A 126 -11.62 -1.30 19.84
C GLU A 126 -10.37 -0.59 19.27
N SER A 127 -9.27 -1.34 19.15
CA SER A 127 -8.04 -0.84 18.55
C SER A 127 -8.13 -0.81 17.02
N LEU A 128 -7.43 0.13 16.40
CA LEU A 128 -7.21 0.16 14.94
C LEU A 128 -6.51 -1.09 14.41
N TYR A 129 -5.76 -1.80 15.26
CA TYR A 129 -5.07 -3.04 14.89
C TYR A 129 -5.99 -4.28 14.87
N SER A 130 -7.25 -4.16 15.27
CA SER A 130 -8.20 -5.26 15.11
C SER A 130 -8.41 -5.57 13.64
N THR A 131 -8.64 -6.83 13.29
CA THR A 131 -8.80 -7.29 11.89
C THR A 131 -9.87 -6.50 11.14
N GLU A 132 -10.94 -6.11 11.82
CA GLU A 132 -12.05 -5.34 11.24
C GLU A 132 -11.67 -3.88 10.92
N ASN A 133 -10.73 -3.32 11.67
CA ASN A 133 -10.33 -1.91 11.59
C ASN A 133 -9.07 -1.68 10.75
N LEU A 134 -8.30 -2.73 10.38
CA LEU A 134 -7.08 -2.62 9.56
C LEU A 134 -7.30 -1.88 8.24
N LYS A 135 -8.51 -1.95 7.67
CA LYS A 135 -8.87 -1.19 6.46
C LYS A 135 -8.70 0.32 6.64
N PHE A 136 -8.95 0.85 7.85
CA PHE A 136 -8.81 2.28 8.13
C PHE A 136 -7.36 2.73 8.13
N LEU A 137 -6.43 1.87 8.57
CA LEU A 137 -4.99 2.13 8.47
C LEU A 137 -4.56 2.26 7.00
N LYS A 138 -5.07 1.38 6.12
CA LYS A 138 -4.82 1.47 4.68
C LYS A 138 -5.31 2.81 4.12
N TYR A 139 -6.51 3.25 4.47
CA TYR A 139 -7.08 4.50 3.96
C TYR A 139 -6.31 5.73 4.46
N ILE A 140 -5.93 5.78 5.75
CA ILE A 140 -5.15 6.92 6.26
C ILE A 140 -3.76 6.96 5.65
N GLN A 141 -3.07 5.83 5.53
CA GLN A 141 -1.75 5.76 4.90
C GLN A 141 -1.80 6.19 3.43
N ALA A 142 -2.79 5.72 2.66
CA ALA A 142 -2.98 6.14 1.28
C ALA A 142 -3.26 7.64 1.17
N THR A 143 -4.08 8.18 2.08
CA THR A 143 -4.39 9.62 2.13
C THR A 143 -3.14 10.44 2.44
N LEU A 144 -2.34 10.04 3.43
CA LEU A 144 -1.08 10.71 3.78
C LEU A 144 -0.09 10.66 2.61
N LYS A 145 0.12 9.47 2.02
CA LYS A 145 1.02 9.32 0.86
C LYS A 145 0.58 10.21 -0.31
N ALA A 146 -0.70 10.19 -0.66
CA ALA A 146 -1.23 10.98 -1.78
C ALA A 146 -1.02 12.48 -1.60
N ASN A 147 -1.10 12.99 -0.36
CA ASN A 147 -0.95 14.42 -0.11
C ASN A 147 0.49 14.87 0.15
N LEU A 148 1.38 13.95 0.54
CA LEU A 148 2.74 14.30 0.98
C LEU A 148 3.82 13.89 -0.02
N LEU A 149 3.59 12.83 -0.80
CA LEU A 149 4.61 12.22 -1.66
C LEU A 149 4.28 12.31 -3.15
N PHE A 150 3.04 12.71 -3.50
CA PHE A 150 2.62 12.80 -4.90
C PHE A 150 2.31 14.25 -5.27
N GLU A 151 3.07 14.78 -6.21
CA GLU A 151 2.91 16.12 -6.75
C GLU A 151 2.33 16.04 -8.17
N LYS A 152 1.33 16.88 -8.42
CA LYS A 152 0.76 17.00 -9.76
C LYS A 152 1.81 17.53 -10.73
N ASP A 153 1.77 17.04 -11.95
CA ASP A 153 2.67 17.35 -13.06
C ASP A 153 4.13 16.87 -12.89
N ILE A 154 4.42 16.19 -11.75
CA ILE A 154 5.68 15.51 -11.48
C ILE A 154 5.44 14.00 -11.41
N HIS A 155 4.56 13.57 -10.52
CA HIS A 155 4.29 12.13 -10.30
C HIS A 155 3.00 11.66 -10.98
N TYR A 156 2.10 12.58 -11.33
CA TYR A 156 0.86 12.29 -12.05
C TYR A 156 0.36 13.50 -12.83
N VAL A 157 -0.41 13.23 -13.89
CA VAL A 157 -1.17 14.24 -14.62
C VAL A 157 -2.66 13.95 -14.53
N VAL A 158 -3.48 14.94 -14.78
CA VAL A 158 -4.94 14.78 -14.87
C VAL A 158 -5.39 14.98 -16.31
N GLU A 159 -5.79 13.90 -16.96
CA GLU A 159 -6.30 13.89 -18.33
C GLU A 159 -7.72 13.34 -18.36
N ASN A 160 -8.62 14.03 -19.06
CA ASN A 160 -10.02 13.63 -19.17
C ASN A 160 -10.69 13.32 -17.82
N ASN A 161 -10.36 14.10 -16.80
CA ASN A 161 -10.83 13.93 -15.41
C ASN A 161 -10.41 12.60 -14.76
N LYS A 162 -9.31 12.00 -15.21
CA LYS A 162 -8.68 10.82 -14.65
C LYS A 162 -7.24 11.10 -14.26
N VAL A 163 -6.80 10.52 -13.17
CA VAL A 163 -5.40 10.57 -12.75
C VAL A 163 -4.62 9.53 -13.58
N VAL A 164 -3.57 9.99 -14.24
CA VAL A 164 -2.62 9.16 -14.96
C VAL A 164 -1.27 9.31 -14.28
N LEU A 165 -0.71 8.21 -13.79
CA LEU A 165 0.60 8.21 -13.15
C LEU A 165 1.68 8.42 -14.22
N ILE A 166 2.71 9.19 -13.87
CA ILE A 166 3.92 9.34 -14.67
C ILE A 166 4.87 8.24 -14.20
N ASP A 167 5.35 7.42 -15.14
CA ASP A 167 6.34 6.38 -14.85
C ASP A 167 7.72 7.02 -14.70
N ASP A 168 8.46 6.63 -13.67
CA ASP A 168 9.81 7.12 -13.37
C ASP A 168 10.90 6.41 -14.23
N ASN A 169 10.52 5.72 -15.33
CA ASN A 169 11.44 5.02 -16.23
C ASN A 169 12.04 5.94 -17.28
#